data_044dd369dc86c6d9c775b417e5f967b9
#
_entry.id   044dd369dc86c6d9c775b417e5f967b9
#
_cell.length_a   1.000
_cell.length_b   1.000
_cell.length_c   1.000
_cell.angle_alpha   90.00
_cell.angle_beta   90.00
_cell.angle_gamma   90.00
#
_symmetry.space_group_name_H-M   'P 1'
#
loop_
_entity.id
_entity.type
_entity.pdbx_description
1 polymer ?
#
loop_
_entity_poly.entity_id
_entity_poly.type
_entity_poly.pdbx_seq_one_letter_code
_entity_poly.pdbx_strand_id
1 'polypeptide(L)'
;VGSEMCIRDSLGARLGHCFFYEPGYFLAHPWAIITDFRNGGMASHGAAVGLLIGLWLFSRKNKLPYIWSLDRIMVPVAIGGAIVRLGNLFNSEIVGAVTDVSWGFKFVRLYPNVPIDSIPVQHPTQLYEAFCYLVIFGILCWLYYGRDLGRRRPGVMFGVGLIGIFLTRFFIEFIKLDQEAFEQGMLLNMGQLLSIPFILLGIYMIYRGMHRSPVDPDTVRVVRQQTVRQQGGSSKPRKHRRMK
;
A
#
# COMPACT_ATOMS: atom_id res chain seq x y z
N VAL A 1 -7.05 -5.87 -15.82
CA VAL A 1 -5.84 -5.54 -15.00
C VAL A 1 -6.23 -5.33 -13.54
N GLY A 2 -7.31 -4.60 -13.24
CA GLY A 2 -7.72 -4.33 -11.86
C GLY A 2 -8.14 -5.58 -11.07
N SER A 3 -8.95 -6.45 -11.66
CA SER A 3 -9.45 -7.66 -10.98
C SER A 3 -8.35 -8.69 -10.66
N GLU A 4 -7.39 -8.87 -11.56
CA GLU A 4 -6.26 -9.79 -11.31
C GLU A 4 -5.33 -9.28 -10.20
N MET A 5 -5.17 -7.97 -10.05
CA MET A 5 -4.38 -7.38 -8.95
C MET A 5 -5.10 -7.54 -7.61
N CYS A 6 -6.39 -7.23 -7.54
CA CYS A 6 -7.18 -7.40 -6.30
C CYS A 6 -7.17 -8.84 -5.78
N ILE A 7 -7.26 -9.84 -6.67
CA ILE A 7 -7.20 -11.27 -6.28
C ILE A 7 -5.83 -11.59 -5.68
N ARG A 8 -4.75 -11.11 -6.28
CA ARG A 8 -3.37 -11.36 -5.79
C ARG A 8 -3.10 -10.68 -4.46
N ASP A 9 -3.59 -9.46 -4.28
CA ASP A 9 -3.44 -8.72 -3.03
C ASP A 9 -4.21 -9.40 -1.89
N SER A 10 -5.46 -9.83 -2.15
CA SER A 10 -6.26 -10.58 -1.20
C SER A 10 -5.65 -11.94 -0.87
N LEU A 11 -5.14 -12.65 -1.87
CA LEU A 11 -4.44 -13.91 -1.67
C LEU A 11 -3.14 -13.73 -0.89
N GLY A 12 -2.36 -12.69 -1.22
CA GLY A 12 -1.13 -12.34 -0.49
C GLY A 12 -1.40 -11.97 0.97
N ALA A 13 -2.45 -11.18 1.23
CA ALA A 13 -2.85 -10.81 2.58
C ALA A 13 -3.27 -12.04 3.40
N ARG A 14 -4.02 -12.96 2.80
CA ARG A 14 -4.48 -14.19 3.45
C ARG A 14 -3.33 -15.15 3.73
N LEU A 15 -2.49 -15.41 2.74
CA LEU A 15 -1.30 -16.25 2.92
C LEU A 15 -0.34 -15.65 3.95
N GLY A 16 -0.14 -14.32 3.93
CA GLY A 16 0.65 -13.63 4.93
C GLY A 16 0.11 -13.84 6.34
N HIS A 17 -1.21 -13.76 6.54
CA HIS A 17 -1.80 -14.07 7.84
C HIS A 17 -1.57 -15.53 8.25
N CYS A 18 -1.88 -16.47 7.37
CA CYS A 18 -1.74 -17.90 7.66
C CYS A 18 -0.31 -18.31 8.03
N PHE A 19 0.70 -17.77 7.35
CA PHE A 19 2.09 -18.15 7.59
C PHE A 19 2.78 -17.39 8.72
N PHE A 20 2.40 -16.13 8.97
CA PHE A 20 3.10 -15.30 9.96
C PHE A 20 2.40 -15.23 11.32
N TYR A 21 1.07 -15.34 11.35
CA TYR A 21 0.32 -15.20 12.61
C TYR A 21 -0.12 -16.53 13.21
N GLU A 22 -0.56 -17.49 12.39
CA GLU A 22 -1.06 -18.79 12.87
C GLU A 22 -0.53 -19.98 12.05
N PRO A 23 0.80 -20.14 11.87
CA PRO A 23 1.36 -21.16 11.00
C PRO A 23 0.98 -22.59 11.45
N GLY A 24 0.93 -22.86 12.75
CA GLY A 24 0.59 -24.18 13.29
C GLY A 24 -0.83 -24.63 12.94
N TYR A 25 -1.80 -23.72 13.04
CA TYR A 25 -3.20 -24.02 12.72
C TYR A 25 -3.38 -24.29 11.22
N PHE A 26 -2.86 -23.40 10.36
CA PHE A 26 -3.08 -23.51 8.91
C PHE A 26 -2.25 -24.62 8.24
N LEU A 27 -1.13 -25.02 8.83
CA LEU A 27 -0.37 -26.19 8.37
C LEU A 27 -1.12 -27.49 8.71
N ALA A 28 -1.81 -27.53 9.87
CA ALA A 28 -2.64 -28.66 10.24
C ALA A 28 -3.97 -28.73 9.47
N HIS A 29 -4.50 -27.58 9.04
CA HIS A 29 -5.79 -27.45 8.37
C HIS A 29 -5.69 -26.64 7.06
N PRO A 30 -5.04 -27.15 6.01
CA PRO A 30 -4.76 -26.38 4.80
C PRO A 30 -6.03 -25.86 4.08
N TRP A 31 -7.15 -26.54 4.21
CA TRP A 31 -8.43 -26.07 3.66
C TRP A 31 -8.97 -24.83 4.35
N ALA A 32 -8.61 -24.57 5.60
CA ALA A 32 -9.02 -23.39 6.34
C ALA A 32 -8.45 -22.08 5.72
N ILE A 33 -7.38 -22.17 4.97
CA ILE A 33 -6.83 -21.02 4.21
C ILE A 33 -7.91 -20.44 3.28
N ILE A 34 -8.72 -21.29 2.66
CA ILE A 34 -9.74 -20.90 1.67
C ILE A 34 -11.12 -20.75 2.32
N THR A 35 -11.47 -21.60 3.28
CA THR A 35 -12.84 -21.64 3.84
C THR A 35 -13.07 -20.66 4.97
N ASP A 36 -12.04 -20.34 5.74
CA ASP A 36 -12.15 -19.50 6.94
C ASP A 36 -11.93 -17.99 6.66
N PHE A 37 -12.45 -17.52 5.52
CA PHE A 37 -12.33 -16.10 5.09
C PHE A 37 -13.20 -15.15 5.93
N ARG A 38 -14.22 -15.69 6.62
CA ARG A 38 -15.18 -14.87 7.39
C ARG A 38 -14.67 -14.41 8.74
N ASN A 39 -13.72 -15.14 9.33
CA ASN A 39 -13.17 -14.83 10.66
C ASN A 39 -12.05 -13.78 10.64
N GLY A 40 -11.86 -13.08 9.51
CA GLY A 40 -10.82 -12.07 9.36
C GLY A 40 -9.47 -12.69 8.97
N GLY A 41 -8.37 -12.10 9.45
CA GLY A 41 -7.03 -12.64 9.20
C GLY A 41 -6.47 -12.27 7.84
N MET A 42 -6.44 -10.97 7.54
CA MET A 42 -5.71 -10.42 6.41
C MET A 42 -4.55 -9.56 6.89
N ALA A 43 -3.33 -10.06 6.71
CA ALA A 43 -2.13 -9.34 7.10
C ALA A 43 -1.79 -8.26 6.06
N SER A 44 -1.70 -7.01 6.49
CA SER A 44 -1.31 -5.89 5.62
C SER A 44 0.08 -6.07 5.00
N HIS A 45 1.00 -6.71 5.71
CA HIS A 45 2.33 -7.06 5.18
C HIS A 45 2.25 -8.07 4.03
N GLY A 46 1.39 -9.09 4.15
CA GLY A 46 1.14 -10.06 3.09
C GLY A 46 0.53 -9.40 1.84
N ALA A 47 -0.41 -8.47 2.03
CA ALA A 47 -0.98 -7.68 0.94
C ALA A 47 0.11 -6.85 0.22
N ALA A 48 0.98 -6.18 0.96
CA ALA A 48 2.09 -5.40 0.39
C ALA A 48 3.05 -6.28 -0.44
N VAL A 49 3.43 -7.45 0.09
CA VAL A 49 4.27 -8.42 -0.64
C VAL A 49 3.54 -8.93 -1.88
N GLY A 50 2.26 -9.29 -1.77
CA GLY A 50 1.43 -9.72 -2.89
C GLY A 50 1.34 -8.66 -4.00
N LEU A 51 1.16 -7.39 -3.62
CA LEU A 51 1.16 -6.26 -4.55
C LEU A 51 2.50 -6.11 -5.28
N LEU A 52 3.62 -6.16 -4.56
CA LEU A 52 4.96 -6.06 -5.15
C LEU A 52 5.24 -7.19 -6.13
N ILE A 53 4.89 -8.44 -5.77
CA ILE A 53 4.99 -9.61 -6.66
C ILE A 53 4.06 -9.46 -7.86
N GLY A 54 2.81 -9.04 -7.64
CA GLY A 54 1.84 -8.80 -8.71
C GLY A 54 2.32 -7.76 -9.71
N LEU A 55 2.88 -6.65 -9.25
CA LEU A 55 3.49 -5.62 -10.09
C LEU A 55 4.72 -6.12 -10.84
N TRP A 56 5.54 -6.95 -10.19
CA TRP A 56 6.70 -7.55 -10.85
C TRP A 56 6.28 -8.47 -12.00
N LEU A 57 5.30 -9.36 -11.77
CA LEU A 57 4.75 -10.24 -12.82
C LEU A 57 4.10 -9.43 -13.95
N PHE A 58 3.34 -8.38 -13.60
CA PHE A 58 2.75 -7.47 -14.57
C PHE A 58 3.83 -6.78 -15.42
N SER A 59 4.87 -6.26 -14.79
CA SER A 59 5.96 -5.59 -15.48
C SER A 59 6.70 -6.54 -16.41
N ARG A 60 6.96 -7.78 -15.98
CA ARG A 60 7.58 -8.82 -16.82
C ARG A 60 6.71 -9.21 -18.02
N LYS A 61 5.42 -9.46 -17.78
CA LYS A 61 4.47 -9.83 -18.84
C LYS A 61 4.36 -8.74 -19.91
N ASN A 62 4.38 -7.48 -19.50
CA ASN A 62 4.22 -6.33 -20.39
C ASN A 62 5.56 -5.72 -20.85
N LYS A 63 6.69 -6.34 -20.52
CA LYS A 63 8.05 -5.84 -20.82
C LYS A 63 8.28 -4.38 -20.36
N LEU A 64 7.70 -4.02 -19.22
CA LEU A 64 7.84 -2.68 -18.61
C LEU A 64 8.93 -2.69 -17.55
N PRO A 65 9.68 -1.60 -17.38
CA PRO A 65 10.62 -1.47 -16.27
C PRO A 65 9.87 -1.52 -14.92
N TYR A 66 10.30 -2.39 -14.01
CA TYR A 66 9.62 -2.58 -12.72
C TYR A 66 9.52 -1.28 -11.88
N ILE A 67 10.60 -0.51 -11.82
CA ILE A 67 10.64 0.77 -11.10
C ILE A 67 9.64 1.78 -11.69
N TRP A 68 9.46 1.77 -13.01
CA TRP A 68 8.45 2.58 -13.67
C TRP A 68 7.03 2.22 -13.22
N SER A 69 6.76 0.95 -12.99
CA SER A 69 5.46 0.49 -12.46
C SER A 69 5.27 0.87 -11.00
N LEU A 70 6.34 0.79 -10.19
CA LEU A 70 6.32 1.22 -8.78
C LEU A 70 6.01 2.72 -8.65
N ASP A 71 6.59 3.57 -9.49
CA ASP A 71 6.31 5.00 -9.46
C ASP A 71 4.82 5.31 -9.68
N ARG A 72 4.18 4.57 -10.57
CA ARG A 72 2.77 4.82 -10.92
C ARG A 72 1.80 4.32 -9.88
N ILE A 73 2.12 3.22 -9.21
CA ILE A 73 1.24 2.69 -8.16
C ILE A 73 1.26 3.57 -6.90
N MET A 74 2.31 4.37 -6.68
CA MET A 74 2.39 5.21 -5.49
C MET A 74 1.29 6.27 -5.42
N VAL A 75 0.83 6.79 -6.55
CA VAL A 75 -0.28 7.75 -6.58
C VAL A 75 -1.58 7.14 -6.05
N PRO A 76 -2.09 6.01 -6.61
CA PRO A 76 -3.26 5.36 -6.05
C PRO A 76 -3.03 4.76 -4.65
N VAL A 77 -1.81 4.37 -4.28
CA VAL A 77 -1.49 3.91 -2.92
C VAL A 77 -1.68 5.03 -1.90
N ALA A 78 -1.25 6.26 -2.20
CA ALA A 78 -1.40 7.38 -1.29
C ALA A 78 -2.88 7.71 -1.02
N ILE A 79 -3.72 7.81 -2.07
CA ILE A 79 -5.14 8.08 -1.88
C ILE A 79 -5.89 6.88 -1.28
N GLY A 80 -5.53 5.65 -1.68
CA GLY A 80 -6.07 4.43 -1.10
C GLY A 80 -5.77 4.34 0.40
N GLY A 81 -4.54 4.69 0.79
CA GLY A 81 -4.14 4.78 2.19
C GLY A 81 -5.00 5.78 2.98
N ALA A 82 -5.28 6.96 2.43
CA ALA A 82 -6.17 7.94 3.06
C ALA A 82 -7.58 7.38 3.26
N ILE A 83 -8.15 6.71 2.25
CA ILE A 83 -9.49 6.09 2.33
C ILE A 83 -9.52 4.98 3.38
N VAL A 84 -8.48 4.15 3.45
CA VAL A 84 -8.36 3.10 4.50
C VAL A 84 -8.34 3.73 5.88
N ARG A 85 -7.62 4.84 6.09
CA ARG A 85 -7.60 5.55 7.38
C ARG A 85 -8.96 6.11 7.75
N LEU A 86 -9.72 6.63 6.81
CA LEU A 86 -11.11 7.01 7.05
C LEU A 86 -11.98 5.81 7.44
N GLY A 87 -11.79 4.66 6.79
CA GLY A 87 -12.44 3.41 7.20
C GLY A 87 -12.12 3.01 8.64
N ASN A 88 -10.85 3.08 9.05
CA ASN A 88 -10.43 2.82 10.43
C ASN A 88 -11.10 3.79 11.43
N LEU A 89 -11.28 5.06 11.07
CA LEU A 89 -12.01 6.03 11.90
C LEU A 89 -13.45 5.58 12.16
N PHE A 90 -14.18 5.19 11.10
CA PHE A 90 -15.57 4.70 11.24
C PHE A 90 -15.68 3.39 12.03
N ASN A 91 -14.66 2.56 11.97
CA ASN A 91 -14.57 1.32 12.73
C ASN A 91 -14.08 1.53 14.17
N SER A 92 -13.60 2.73 14.52
CA SER A 92 -12.96 3.03 15.82
C SER A 92 -11.70 2.17 16.05
N GLU A 93 -10.92 1.94 15.00
CA GLU A 93 -9.67 1.18 15.02
C GLU A 93 -8.46 2.12 15.01
N ILE A 94 -7.35 1.68 15.63
CA ILE A 94 -6.06 2.39 15.60
C ILE A 94 -6.19 3.85 16.11
N VAL A 95 -6.79 3.98 17.26
CA VAL A 95 -7.04 5.28 17.92
C VAL A 95 -5.78 5.85 18.57
N GLY A 96 -5.77 7.15 18.82
CA GLY A 96 -4.70 7.82 19.54
C GLY A 96 -4.85 7.82 21.06
N ALA A 97 -3.85 8.35 21.73
CA ALA A 97 -3.83 8.52 23.18
C ALA A 97 -4.98 9.40 23.66
N VAL A 98 -5.33 9.27 24.92
CA VAL A 98 -6.31 10.14 25.59
C VAL A 98 -5.80 11.58 25.57
N THR A 99 -6.72 12.53 25.34
CA THR A 99 -6.37 13.94 25.15
C THR A 99 -7.50 14.87 25.57
N ASP A 100 -7.15 16.10 25.85
CA ASP A 100 -8.10 17.17 26.18
C ASP A 100 -8.30 18.19 25.06
N VAL A 101 -7.79 17.87 23.83
CA VAL A 101 -7.93 18.77 22.68
C VAL A 101 -9.40 18.87 22.24
N SER A 102 -9.82 20.07 21.83
CA SER A 102 -11.20 20.35 21.44
C SER A 102 -11.71 19.56 20.23
N TRP A 103 -10.81 19.05 19.40
CA TRP A 103 -11.12 18.22 18.23
C TRP A 103 -10.91 16.72 18.46
N GLY A 104 -10.77 16.30 19.72
CA GLY A 104 -10.70 14.89 20.08
C GLY A 104 -12.04 14.17 19.84
N PHE A 105 -11.97 12.86 19.67
CA PHE A 105 -13.13 12.02 19.41
C PHE A 105 -13.40 11.04 20.53
N LYS A 106 -14.68 10.76 20.79
CA LYS A 106 -15.12 9.65 21.64
C LYS A 106 -15.41 8.44 20.75
N PHE A 107 -14.58 7.41 20.85
CA PHE A 107 -14.70 6.20 20.02
C PHE A 107 -15.66 5.19 20.67
N VAL A 108 -16.95 5.39 20.47
CA VAL A 108 -18.02 4.63 21.12
C VAL A 108 -17.93 3.12 20.84
N ARG A 109 -17.51 2.71 19.64
CA ARG A 109 -17.39 1.31 19.28
C ARG A 109 -16.28 0.57 20.04
N LEU A 110 -15.28 1.29 20.53
CA LEU A 110 -14.20 0.74 21.34
C LEU A 110 -14.68 0.41 22.78
N TYR A 111 -15.74 1.09 23.23
CA TYR A 111 -16.27 1.01 24.59
C TYR A 111 -17.77 0.67 24.59
N PRO A 112 -18.19 -0.53 24.08
CA PRO A 112 -19.60 -0.82 23.80
C PRO A 112 -20.52 -0.82 25.03
N ASN A 113 -19.97 -1.00 26.24
CA ASN A 113 -20.74 -1.10 27.50
C ASN A 113 -20.52 0.10 28.44
N VAL A 114 -19.92 1.19 27.95
CA VAL A 114 -19.60 2.38 28.74
C VAL A 114 -20.55 3.52 28.35
N PRO A 115 -21.14 4.25 29.30
CA PRO A 115 -21.92 5.46 29.00
C PRO A 115 -21.08 6.46 28.22
N ILE A 116 -21.70 7.14 27.24
CA ILE A 116 -20.99 8.06 26.33
C ILE A 116 -20.24 9.16 27.08
N ASP A 117 -20.79 9.62 28.20
CA ASP A 117 -20.18 10.68 29.02
C ASP A 117 -18.88 10.23 29.71
N SER A 118 -18.76 8.93 29.99
CA SER A 118 -17.59 8.30 30.62
C SER A 118 -16.53 7.84 29.63
N ILE A 119 -16.80 7.90 28.30
CA ILE A 119 -15.82 7.52 27.28
C ILE A 119 -14.74 8.60 27.17
N PRO A 120 -13.45 8.23 27.29
CA PRO A 120 -12.35 9.18 27.16
C PRO A 120 -12.30 9.79 25.76
N VAL A 121 -11.93 11.06 25.70
CA VAL A 121 -11.63 11.75 24.45
C VAL A 121 -10.22 11.33 24.00
N GLN A 122 -10.07 10.97 22.74
CA GLN A 122 -8.82 10.46 22.18
C GLN A 122 -8.45 11.19 20.89
N HIS A 123 -7.16 11.22 20.56
CA HIS A 123 -6.69 11.77 19.30
C HIS A 123 -7.22 10.96 18.10
N PRO A 124 -7.86 11.60 17.10
CA PRO A 124 -8.26 10.94 15.87
C PRO A 124 -7.05 10.79 14.92
N THR A 125 -6.11 9.94 15.29
CA THR A 125 -4.85 9.71 14.54
C THR A 125 -5.10 9.26 13.12
N GLN A 126 -6.23 8.58 12.86
CA GLN A 126 -6.69 8.19 11.54
C GLN A 126 -6.92 9.40 10.63
N LEU A 127 -7.50 10.49 11.15
CA LEU A 127 -7.70 11.74 10.39
C LEU A 127 -6.35 12.42 10.10
N TYR A 128 -5.43 12.41 11.06
CA TYR A 128 -4.10 12.99 10.84
C TYR A 128 -3.35 12.24 9.75
N GLU A 129 -3.36 10.91 9.78
CA GLU A 129 -2.75 10.09 8.73
C GLU A 129 -3.45 10.29 7.38
N ALA A 130 -4.80 10.30 7.36
CA ALA A 130 -5.56 10.51 6.13
C ALA A 130 -5.23 11.87 5.49
N PHE A 131 -5.16 12.93 6.29
CA PHE A 131 -4.78 14.26 5.80
C PHE A 131 -3.36 14.27 5.22
N CYS A 132 -2.39 13.72 5.94
CA CYS A 132 -1.01 13.61 5.44
C CYS A 132 -0.94 12.82 4.14
N TYR A 133 -1.68 11.72 4.02
CA TYR A 133 -1.70 10.92 2.80
C TYR A 133 -2.36 11.65 1.62
N LEU A 134 -3.37 12.49 1.86
CA LEU A 134 -3.93 13.37 0.83
C LEU A 134 -2.93 14.44 0.37
N VAL A 135 -2.15 15.02 1.30
CA VAL A 135 -1.07 15.96 0.96
C VAL A 135 -0.01 15.25 0.12
N ILE A 136 0.41 14.04 0.51
CA ILE A 136 1.36 13.22 -0.25
C ILE A 136 0.80 12.92 -1.65
N PHE A 137 -0.47 12.54 -1.75
CA PHE A 137 -1.14 12.35 -3.03
C PHE A 137 -1.06 13.60 -3.91
N GLY A 138 -1.36 14.78 -3.36
CA GLY A 138 -1.25 16.06 -4.07
C GLY A 138 0.18 16.33 -4.55
N ILE A 139 1.19 16.10 -3.70
CA ILE A 139 2.61 16.22 -4.05
C ILE A 139 2.97 15.27 -5.20
N LEU A 140 2.56 14.00 -5.11
CA LEU A 140 2.82 13.01 -6.15
C LEU A 140 2.15 13.39 -7.48
N CYS A 141 0.91 13.87 -7.45
CA CYS A 141 0.24 14.38 -8.64
C CYS A 141 0.99 15.58 -9.24
N TRP A 142 1.41 16.53 -8.42
CA TRP A 142 2.17 17.68 -8.88
C TRP A 142 3.53 17.27 -9.50
N LEU A 143 4.25 16.35 -8.87
CA LEU A 143 5.52 15.83 -9.40
C LEU A 143 5.31 15.07 -10.73
N TYR A 144 4.19 14.37 -10.86
CA TYR A 144 3.89 13.60 -12.07
C TYR A 144 3.43 14.48 -13.23
N TYR A 145 2.47 15.39 -13.00
CA TYR A 145 1.87 16.22 -14.05
C TYR A 145 2.57 17.54 -14.23
N GLY A 146 3.04 18.19 -13.16
CA GLY A 146 3.65 19.51 -13.20
C GLY A 146 5.14 19.49 -13.51
N ARG A 147 5.88 18.50 -12.99
CA ARG A 147 7.33 18.40 -13.16
C ARG A 147 7.78 17.29 -14.09
N ASP A 148 6.88 16.44 -14.55
CA ASP A 148 7.15 15.30 -15.44
C ASP A 148 8.20 14.30 -14.86
N LEU A 149 8.45 14.39 -13.55
CA LEU A 149 9.47 13.58 -12.87
C LEU A 149 9.11 12.08 -12.89
N GLY A 150 7.84 11.74 -12.76
CA GLY A 150 7.38 10.36 -12.83
C GLY A 150 7.58 9.68 -14.18
N ARG A 151 7.83 10.46 -15.24
CA ARG A 151 8.12 9.94 -16.58
C ARG A 151 9.61 9.91 -16.88
N ARG A 152 10.33 10.97 -16.45
CA ARG A 152 11.74 11.18 -16.80
C ARG A 152 12.72 10.59 -15.80
N ARG A 153 12.30 10.43 -14.53
CA ARG A 153 13.17 10.03 -13.42
C ARG A 153 12.59 8.83 -12.66
N PRO A 154 12.68 7.62 -13.22
CA PRO A 154 12.12 6.42 -12.57
C PRO A 154 12.73 6.17 -11.19
N GLY A 155 11.85 5.94 -10.20
CA GLY A 155 12.17 5.72 -8.79
C GLY A 155 11.96 6.94 -7.90
N VAL A 156 11.89 8.16 -8.46
CA VAL A 156 11.70 9.37 -7.65
C VAL A 156 10.30 9.41 -7.02
N MET A 157 9.26 9.10 -7.78
CA MET A 157 7.88 9.08 -7.27
C MET A 157 7.71 8.04 -6.17
N PHE A 158 8.24 6.84 -6.40
CA PHE A 158 8.23 5.76 -5.42
C PHE A 158 8.96 6.16 -4.15
N GLY A 159 10.16 6.78 -4.27
CA GLY A 159 10.92 7.27 -3.14
C GLY A 159 10.21 8.35 -2.34
N VAL A 160 9.62 9.35 -3.01
CA VAL A 160 8.84 10.42 -2.36
C VAL A 160 7.63 9.84 -1.62
N GLY A 161 6.91 8.92 -2.25
CA GLY A 161 5.76 8.26 -1.64
C GLY A 161 6.15 7.44 -0.41
N LEU A 162 7.24 6.65 -0.48
CA LEU A 162 7.74 5.90 0.68
C LEU A 162 8.11 6.83 1.83
N ILE A 163 8.92 7.86 1.57
CA ILE A 163 9.32 8.83 2.62
C ILE A 163 8.07 9.47 3.21
N GLY A 164 7.16 9.97 2.38
CA GLY A 164 5.96 10.65 2.85
C GLY A 164 5.12 9.76 3.77
N ILE A 165 4.77 8.56 3.32
CA ILE A 165 3.91 7.62 4.07
C ILE A 165 4.60 7.16 5.36
N PHE A 166 5.86 6.71 5.30
CA PHE A 166 6.52 6.14 6.45
C PHE A 166 7.04 7.18 7.44
N LEU A 167 7.37 8.39 6.98
CA LEU A 167 7.69 9.51 7.87
C LEU A 167 6.44 9.99 8.63
N THR A 168 5.30 10.11 7.95
CA THR A 168 4.01 10.39 8.59
C THR A 168 3.71 9.35 9.66
N ARG A 169 3.83 8.06 9.31
CA ARG A 169 3.62 6.97 10.25
C ARG A 169 4.56 7.06 11.45
N PHE A 170 5.85 7.32 11.23
CA PHE A 170 6.86 7.43 12.28
C PHE A 170 6.49 8.51 13.32
N PHE A 171 6.04 9.68 12.85
CA PHE A 171 5.69 10.77 13.77
C PHE A 171 4.32 10.57 14.45
N ILE A 172 3.32 10.07 13.74
CA ILE A 172 1.99 9.87 14.31
C ILE A 172 1.99 8.72 15.32
N GLU A 173 2.90 7.76 15.19
CA GLU A 173 3.04 6.66 16.14
C GLU A 173 3.33 7.13 17.57
N PHE A 174 3.97 8.30 17.78
CA PHE A 174 4.15 8.89 19.12
C PHE A 174 2.84 9.28 19.83
N ILE A 175 1.78 9.49 19.07
CA ILE A 175 0.46 9.91 19.61
C ILE A 175 -0.56 8.76 19.57
N LYS A 176 -0.18 7.57 19.09
CA LYS A 176 -1.03 6.37 19.12
C LYS A 176 -0.96 5.67 20.46
N LEU A 177 -2.01 4.93 20.75
CA LEU A 177 -1.95 3.92 21.82
C LEU A 177 -1.11 2.74 21.34
N ASP A 178 -0.34 2.17 22.26
CA ASP A 178 0.37 0.92 22.01
C ASP A 178 -0.62 -0.16 21.57
N GLN A 179 -0.34 -0.82 20.46
CA GLN A 179 -1.23 -1.84 19.89
C GLN A 179 -0.97 -3.21 20.51
N GLU A 180 0.24 -3.44 21.02
CA GLU A 180 0.67 -4.72 21.56
C GLU A 180 1.29 -4.53 22.94
N ALA A 181 1.03 -5.48 23.83
CA ALA A 181 1.50 -5.40 25.22
C ALA A 181 3.03 -5.37 25.36
N PHE A 182 3.77 -5.92 24.41
CA PHE A 182 5.24 -5.91 24.44
C PHE A 182 5.85 -4.57 24.03
N GLU A 183 5.08 -3.66 23.46
CA GLU A 183 5.57 -2.32 23.07
C GLU A 183 5.74 -1.39 24.28
N GLN A 184 5.11 -1.73 25.42
CA GLN A 184 5.20 -0.95 26.65
C GLN A 184 6.64 -0.92 27.17
N GLY A 185 7.24 0.28 27.19
CA GLY A 185 8.61 0.50 27.67
C GLY A 185 9.69 0.48 26.57
N MET A 186 9.32 0.30 25.30
CA MET A 186 10.26 0.47 24.20
C MET A 186 10.50 1.97 23.91
N LEU A 187 11.73 2.35 23.59
CA LEU A 187 12.08 3.72 23.15
C LEU A 187 11.43 4.07 21.80
N LEU A 188 11.31 3.10 20.92
CA LEU A 188 10.62 3.19 19.63
C LEU A 188 9.73 1.96 19.49
N ASN A 189 8.46 2.17 19.18
CA ASN A 189 7.54 1.05 18.95
C ASN A 189 7.79 0.37 17.59
N MET A 190 7.16 -0.77 17.35
CA MET A 190 7.37 -1.56 16.13
C MET A 190 6.99 -0.79 14.86
N GLY A 191 5.98 0.08 14.92
CA GLY A 191 5.57 0.93 13.81
C GLY A 191 6.67 1.89 13.38
N GLN A 192 7.41 2.47 14.33
CA GLN A 192 8.54 3.35 14.08
C GLN A 192 9.75 2.59 13.55
N LEU A 193 10.12 1.48 14.19
CA LEU A 193 11.26 0.64 13.76
C LEU A 193 11.07 0.13 12.33
N LEU A 194 9.87 -0.33 11.99
CA LEU A 194 9.53 -0.77 10.64
C LEU A 194 9.52 0.37 9.62
N SER A 195 9.30 1.61 10.04
CA SER A 195 9.27 2.76 9.13
C SER A 195 10.67 3.19 8.67
N ILE A 196 11.70 3.03 9.50
CA ILE A 196 13.08 3.46 9.21
C ILE A 196 13.63 2.85 7.91
N PRO A 197 13.61 1.52 7.71
CA PRO A 197 14.15 0.94 6.48
C PRO A 197 13.44 1.41 5.22
N PHE A 198 12.13 1.68 5.29
CA PHE A 198 11.38 2.20 4.14
C PHE A 198 11.71 3.67 3.84
N ILE A 199 11.97 4.49 4.86
CA ILE A 199 12.45 5.86 4.69
C ILE A 199 13.83 5.85 4.03
N LEU A 200 14.76 5.01 4.50
CA LEU A 200 16.10 4.87 3.92
C LEU A 200 16.03 4.38 2.46
N LEU A 201 15.17 3.40 2.17
CA LEU A 201 14.93 2.95 0.81
C LEU A 201 14.38 4.09 -0.07
N GLY A 202 13.46 4.89 0.45
CA GLY A 202 12.91 6.04 -0.23
C GLY A 202 13.98 7.08 -0.59
N ILE A 203 14.87 7.40 0.36
CA ILE A 203 16.02 8.30 0.14
C ILE A 203 16.94 7.74 -0.95
N TYR A 204 17.27 6.44 -0.87
CA TYR A 204 18.09 5.77 -1.88
C TYR A 204 17.45 5.83 -3.27
N MET A 205 16.14 5.61 -3.37
CA MET A 205 15.41 5.63 -4.65
C MET A 205 15.38 7.02 -5.27
N ILE A 206 15.22 8.09 -4.46
CA ILE A 206 15.31 9.47 -4.93
C ILE A 206 16.73 9.76 -5.40
N TYR A 207 17.74 9.47 -4.57
CA TYR A 207 19.14 9.66 -4.93
C TYR A 207 19.47 8.98 -6.26
N ARG A 208 19.14 7.70 -6.38
CA ARG A 208 19.35 6.92 -7.60
C ARG A 208 18.61 7.50 -8.82
N GLY A 209 17.35 7.90 -8.65
CA GLY A 209 16.53 8.47 -9.73
C GLY A 209 17.04 9.83 -10.20
N MET A 210 17.56 10.65 -9.29
CA MET A 210 18.09 11.98 -9.63
C MET A 210 19.48 11.92 -10.29
N HIS A 211 20.33 10.95 -9.94
CA HIS A 211 21.69 10.82 -10.48
C HIS A 211 21.77 9.98 -11.77
N ARG A 212 20.70 9.31 -12.17
CA ARG A 212 20.63 8.64 -13.46
C ARG A 212 20.23 9.60 -14.57
N SER A 213 20.70 9.32 -15.79
CA SER A 213 20.26 10.07 -16.97
C SER A 213 18.73 10.00 -17.11
N PRO A 214 18.07 11.12 -17.44
CA PRO A 214 16.64 11.13 -17.68
C PRO A 214 16.27 10.12 -18.79
N VAL A 215 15.19 9.39 -18.58
CA VAL A 215 14.66 8.46 -19.58
C VAL A 215 13.71 9.25 -20.49
N ASP A 216 13.83 9.02 -21.80
CA ASP A 216 12.87 9.58 -22.74
C ASP A 216 11.49 8.94 -22.51
N PRO A 217 10.45 9.75 -22.22
CA PRO A 217 9.11 9.25 -21.99
C PRO A 217 8.53 8.42 -23.13
N ASP A 218 8.97 8.70 -24.36
CA ASP A 218 8.45 8.01 -25.55
C ASP A 218 9.05 6.62 -25.74
N THR A 219 10.22 6.33 -25.17
CA THR A 219 10.80 4.97 -25.24
C THR A 219 9.87 3.90 -24.63
N VAL A 220 9.19 4.20 -23.54
CA VAL A 220 8.23 3.28 -22.91
C VAL A 220 6.97 3.12 -23.75
N ARG A 221 6.51 4.17 -24.44
CA ARG A 221 5.39 4.11 -25.39
C ARG A 221 5.72 3.25 -26.60
N VAL A 222 6.90 3.42 -27.16
CA VAL A 222 7.39 2.64 -28.32
C VAL A 222 7.48 1.16 -27.97
N VAL A 223 8.07 0.80 -26.83
CA VAL A 223 8.15 -0.59 -26.36
C VAL A 223 6.76 -1.20 -26.20
N ARG A 224 5.81 -0.45 -25.61
CA ARG A 224 4.43 -0.91 -25.45
C ARG A 224 3.72 -1.12 -26.79
N GLN A 225 3.89 -0.22 -27.74
CA GLN A 225 3.28 -0.34 -29.08
C GLN A 225 3.85 -1.55 -29.85
N GLN A 226 5.15 -1.76 -29.77
CA GLN A 226 5.80 -2.93 -30.38
C GLN A 226 5.31 -4.24 -29.75
N THR A 227 5.17 -4.29 -28.44
CA THR A 227 4.65 -5.47 -27.72
C THR A 227 3.20 -5.77 -28.11
N VAL A 228 2.34 -4.75 -28.23
CA VAL A 228 0.94 -4.90 -28.67
C VAL A 228 0.87 -5.38 -30.12
N ARG A 229 1.69 -4.82 -31.01
CA ARG A 229 1.76 -5.28 -32.42
C ARG A 229 2.22 -6.73 -32.54
N GLN A 230 3.22 -7.16 -31.77
CA GLN A 230 3.69 -8.54 -31.77
C GLN A 230 2.64 -9.53 -31.23
N GLN A 231 1.85 -9.11 -30.24
CA GLN A 231 0.76 -9.93 -29.71
C GLN A 231 -0.47 -9.98 -30.64
N GLY A 232 -0.79 -8.87 -31.30
CA GLY A 232 -1.88 -8.78 -32.27
C GLY A 232 -1.58 -9.48 -33.62
N GLY A 233 -0.30 -9.56 -34.00
CA GLY A 233 0.14 -10.25 -35.25
C GLY A 233 0.21 -11.76 -35.14
N SER A 234 0.06 -12.35 -33.94
CA SER A 234 0.12 -13.81 -33.72
C SER A 234 -1.23 -14.52 -33.88
N SER A 235 -2.32 -13.83 -34.16
CA SER A 235 -3.58 -14.43 -34.51
C SER A 235 -3.59 -14.79 -36.00
N LYS A 236 -3.02 -15.94 -36.34
CA LYS A 236 -3.18 -16.55 -37.70
C LYS A 236 -4.66 -16.68 -38.01
N PRO A 237 -5.13 -16.26 -39.21
CA PRO A 237 -6.51 -16.46 -39.62
C PRO A 237 -6.82 -17.96 -39.65
N ARG A 238 -7.83 -18.37 -38.90
CA ARG A 238 -8.38 -19.73 -38.89
C ARG A 238 -8.84 -20.05 -40.33
N LYS A 239 -8.09 -20.86 -41.07
CA LYS A 239 -8.49 -21.36 -42.39
C LYS A 239 -9.85 -22.08 -42.24
N HIS A 240 -10.90 -21.47 -42.77
CA HIS A 240 -12.19 -22.16 -42.99
C HIS A 240 -11.93 -23.37 -43.91
N ARG A 241 -11.97 -24.54 -43.32
CA ARG A 241 -11.98 -25.80 -44.03
C ARG A 241 -13.37 -25.95 -44.64
N ARG A 242 -13.51 -25.61 -45.93
CA ARG A 242 -14.71 -25.94 -46.71
C ARG A 242 -14.78 -27.48 -46.76
N MET A 243 -15.82 -28.05 -46.16
CA MET A 243 -16.24 -29.41 -46.46
C MET A 243 -16.92 -29.40 -47.85
N LYS A 244 -16.42 -30.29 -48.70
CA LYS A 244 -17.14 -30.74 -49.88
C LYS A 244 -17.93 -31.98 -49.50
#